data_bda46396c1bca5425c882257e53eb986
#
_entry.id   bda46396c1bca5425c882257e53eb986
#
_cell.length_a   1.000
_cell.length_b   1.000
_cell.length_c   1.000
_cell.angle_alpha   90.00
_cell.angle_beta   90.00
_cell.angle_gamma   90.00
#
_symmetry.space_group_name_H-M   'P 1'
#
loop_
_entity.id
_entity.type
_entity.pdbx_description
1 polymer ?
#
loop_
_entity_poly.entity_id
_entity_poly.type
_entity_poly.pdbx_seq_one_letter_code
_entity_poly.pdbx_strand_id
1 'polypeptide(L)'
;MSDSSASSNAGNGFSVLRHRNFTLYLSARTLATLAVQMQNVAIGWQVYSMTHNLFDLGLIGLAQFAPFLLLILIAGHAADRYDRRNLIALALGAQLLCGLMLLGFTYTGLTAVWPVFAVLVLYGSARAFMGPATQAILVNLVPQESFSKAVALSSSSFHVAVILGPTLGGLFYLAGPKTVYMISTTLLVTAVVLMCLVKSVKQASASGPASWHTVLEGLRFVWSRPVILGAISLDLFAVLFGGATALLPALAHDVLHVGPSGLGMLRTAPGAGAALCSIALAFFPITRRVGMWMFGGVAVFGAGTLVLGATSTFIVALVTLFLMGAGDMISVYVRHLLVQYETPDEIRGRVSAVNSVFIGASNELGEFESGITAGWMGLTRAVLFGGAATLAVTGAWAVLFPVLSRMDRFPHDEKSKQ
;
A
#
# COMPACT_ATOMS: atom_id res chain seq x y z
N MET A 1 -27.19 -37.78 -28.77
CA MET A 1 -27.74 -36.49 -29.27
C MET A 1 -28.38 -35.79 -28.09
N SER A 2 -27.74 -34.81 -27.62
CA SER A 2 -28.15 -33.62 -26.84
C SER A 2 -26.90 -33.12 -26.14
N ASP A 3 -26.07 -32.41 -26.77
CA ASP A 3 -25.90 -30.99 -27.08
C ASP A 3 -25.60 -30.15 -25.82
N SER A 4 -24.33 -29.96 -25.60
CA SER A 4 -23.55 -28.72 -25.81
C SER A 4 -24.45 -27.44 -25.81
N SER A 5 -24.55 -26.83 -24.64
CA SER A 5 -24.77 -25.39 -24.51
C SER A 5 -24.15 -24.87 -23.22
N ALA A 6 -22.85 -25.16 -23.01
CA ALA A 6 -21.98 -24.33 -22.22
C ALA A 6 -21.60 -23.11 -23.06
N SER A 7 -22.60 -22.32 -23.46
CA SER A 7 -22.38 -21.01 -24.09
C SER A 7 -21.70 -20.08 -23.10
N SER A 8 -20.44 -19.80 -23.39
CA SER A 8 -19.60 -18.71 -22.96
C SER A 8 -20.37 -17.46 -22.55
N ASN A 9 -20.78 -17.36 -21.30
CA ASN A 9 -21.09 -16.09 -20.69
C ASN A 9 -19.77 -15.42 -20.28
N ALA A 10 -18.99 -15.03 -21.29
CA ALA A 10 -17.97 -13.97 -21.15
C ALA A 10 -18.73 -12.63 -20.92
N GLY A 11 -19.61 -12.64 -19.92
CA GLY A 11 -20.39 -11.47 -19.54
C GLY A 11 -19.45 -10.35 -19.12
N ASN A 12 -19.64 -9.20 -19.75
CA ASN A 12 -18.98 -7.92 -19.51
C ASN A 12 -18.49 -7.81 -18.07
N GLY A 13 -17.18 -7.59 -17.86
CA GLY A 13 -16.60 -7.42 -16.54
C GLY A 13 -17.28 -6.35 -15.70
N PHE A 14 -17.97 -5.41 -16.39
CA PHE A 14 -18.78 -4.35 -15.81
C PHE A 14 -20.20 -4.79 -15.38
N SER A 15 -20.59 -6.04 -15.58
CA SER A 15 -21.92 -6.52 -15.13
C SER A 15 -22.10 -6.42 -13.62
N VAL A 16 -21.02 -6.45 -12.85
CA VAL A 16 -21.00 -6.28 -11.39
C VAL A 16 -21.48 -4.90 -10.96
N LEU A 17 -21.32 -3.87 -11.80
CA LEU A 17 -21.79 -2.51 -11.52
C LEU A 17 -23.32 -2.38 -11.50
N ARG A 18 -24.06 -3.40 -11.95
CA ARG A 18 -25.52 -3.45 -11.79
C ARG A 18 -25.96 -3.65 -10.34
N HIS A 19 -25.06 -4.18 -9.49
CA HIS A 19 -25.33 -4.31 -8.06
C HIS A 19 -25.13 -2.97 -7.35
N ARG A 20 -26.22 -2.25 -7.08
CA ARG A 20 -26.25 -0.91 -6.49
C ARG A 20 -25.33 -0.78 -5.25
N ASN A 21 -25.40 -1.72 -4.31
CA ASN A 21 -24.61 -1.67 -3.09
C ASN A 21 -23.11 -1.79 -3.38
N PHE A 22 -22.72 -2.63 -4.34
CA PHE A 22 -21.32 -2.74 -4.77
C PHE A 22 -20.83 -1.46 -5.43
N THR A 23 -21.62 -0.86 -6.32
CA THR A 23 -21.25 0.38 -7.01
C THR A 23 -21.09 1.55 -6.03
N LEU A 24 -22.02 1.70 -5.06
CA LEU A 24 -21.92 2.71 -4.01
C LEU A 24 -20.65 2.51 -3.18
N TYR A 25 -20.37 1.27 -2.74
CA TYR A 25 -19.16 0.93 -2.00
C TYR A 25 -17.89 1.20 -2.80
N LEU A 26 -17.85 0.73 -4.06
CA LEU A 26 -16.69 0.92 -4.96
C LEU A 26 -16.38 2.40 -5.15
N SER A 27 -17.40 3.21 -5.45
CA SER A 27 -17.26 4.66 -5.62
C SER A 27 -16.80 5.33 -4.33
N ALA A 28 -17.41 4.99 -3.19
CA ALA A 28 -17.00 5.52 -1.89
C ALA A 28 -15.53 5.23 -1.59
N ARG A 29 -15.10 3.97 -1.78
CA ARG A 29 -13.72 3.54 -1.55
C ARG A 29 -12.74 4.23 -2.48
N THR A 30 -13.07 4.34 -3.76
CA THR A 30 -12.20 4.98 -4.77
C THR A 30 -12.02 6.47 -4.46
N LEU A 31 -13.10 7.19 -4.17
CA LEU A 31 -13.06 8.61 -3.82
C LEU A 31 -12.29 8.85 -2.51
N ALA A 32 -12.50 8.02 -1.50
CA ALA A 32 -11.75 8.12 -0.25
C ALA A 32 -10.26 7.87 -0.45
N THR A 33 -9.89 6.82 -1.21
CA THR A 33 -8.48 6.55 -1.52
C THR A 33 -7.84 7.70 -2.28
N LEU A 34 -8.54 8.25 -3.28
CA LEU A 34 -8.06 9.40 -4.04
C LEU A 34 -7.83 10.61 -3.14
N ALA A 35 -8.80 10.94 -2.29
CA ALA A 35 -8.71 12.04 -1.33
C ALA A 35 -7.50 11.91 -0.40
N VAL A 36 -7.31 10.71 0.17
CA VAL A 36 -6.20 10.41 1.08
C VAL A 36 -4.85 10.55 0.38
N GLN A 37 -4.72 10.04 -0.84
CA GLN A 37 -3.46 10.14 -1.59
C GLN A 37 -3.13 11.59 -1.97
N MET A 38 -4.14 12.41 -2.26
CA MET A 38 -3.97 13.85 -2.44
C MET A 38 -3.50 14.53 -1.14
N GLN A 39 -4.13 14.21 0.00
CA GLN A 39 -3.75 14.75 1.31
C GLN A 39 -2.32 14.36 1.70
N ASN A 40 -1.89 13.13 1.45
CA ASN A 40 -0.54 12.68 1.77
C ASN A 40 0.55 13.50 1.08
N VAL A 41 0.33 13.93 -0.18
CA VAL A 41 1.24 14.84 -0.87
C VAL A 41 1.23 16.22 -0.21
N ALA A 42 0.03 16.75 0.06
CA ALA A 42 -0.12 18.08 0.66
C ALA A 42 0.50 18.14 2.08
N ILE A 43 0.26 17.11 2.90
CA ILE A 43 0.82 17.02 4.26
C ILE A 43 2.35 16.96 4.21
N GLY A 44 2.90 16.06 3.39
CA GLY A 44 4.36 15.91 3.27
C GLY A 44 5.03 17.20 2.82
N TRP A 45 4.48 17.87 1.82
CA TRP A 45 4.99 19.15 1.34
C TRP A 45 4.85 20.26 2.39
N GLN A 46 3.67 20.38 3.01
CA GLN A 46 3.37 21.42 3.99
C GLN A 46 4.23 21.28 5.25
N VAL A 47 4.34 20.08 5.81
CA VAL A 47 5.19 19.81 6.98
C VAL A 47 6.63 20.19 6.66
N TYR A 48 7.17 19.73 5.53
CA TYR A 48 8.54 20.04 5.17
C TYR A 48 8.77 21.53 4.91
N SER A 49 7.87 22.20 4.19
CA SER A 49 7.99 23.65 3.95
C SER A 49 7.89 24.51 5.19
N MET A 50 7.25 24.02 6.26
CA MET A 50 7.14 24.73 7.55
C MET A 50 8.37 24.51 8.45
N THR A 51 8.94 23.30 8.45
CA THR A 51 9.95 22.92 9.44
C THR A 51 11.36 22.79 8.86
N HIS A 52 11.49 22.50 7.56
CA HIS A 52 12.76 22.10 6.93
C HIS A 52 13.50 21.01 7.70
N ASN A 53 12.76 20.19 8.46
CA ASN A 53 13.30 19.15 9.33
C ASN A 53 12.95 17.77 8.75
N LEU A 54 13.98 17.00 8.41
CA LEU A 54 13.84 15.67 7.84
C LEU A 54 13.24 14.65 8.83
N PHE A 55 13.49 14.84 10.13
CA PHE A 55 12.92 14.01 11.17
C PHE A 55 11.38 14.10 11.21
N ASP A 56 10.82 15.28 10.97
CA ASP A 56 9.37 15.49 10.94
C ASP A 56 8.71 14.73 9.79
N LEU A 57 9.40 14.51 8.67
CA LEU A 57 8.91 13.64 7.60
C LEU A 57 8.81 12.17 8.04
N GLY A 58 9.79 11.68 8.80
CA GLY A 58 9.73 10.35 9.42
C GLY A 58 8.62 10.22 10.45
N LEU A 59 8.37 11.28 11.23
CA LEU A 59 7.28 11.31 12.22
C LEU A 59 5.89 11.24 11.58
N ILE A 60 5.71 11.67 10.33
CA ILE A 60 4.45 11.48 9.58
C ILE A 60 4.11 9.99 9.49
N GLY A 61 5.07 9.16 9.07
CA GLY A 61 4.90 7.71 9.00
C GLY A 61 4.60 7.11 10.37
N LEU A 62 5.41 7.42 11.38
CA LEU A 62 5.23 6.90 12.74
C LEU A 62 3.87 7.29 13.35
N ALA A 63 3.44 8.54 13.17
CA ALA A 63 2.17 9.03 13.71
C ALA A 63 0.96 8.30 13.12
N GLN A 64 1.06 7.82 11.89
CA GLN A 64 0.02 7.00 11.26
C GLN A 64 0.15 5.53 11.64
N PHE A 65 1.38 5.01 11.73
CA PHE A 65 1.64 3.59 11.94
C PHE A 65 1.43 3.14 13.38
N ALA A 66 1.90 3.91 14.36
CA ALA A 66 1.80 3.48 15.77
C ALA A 66 0.35 3.19 16.21
N PRO A 67 -0.64 4.08 15.98
CA PRO A 67 -2.02 3.78 16.32
C PRO A 67 -2.62 2.66 15.45
N PHE A 68 -2.23 2.55 14.17
CA PHE A 68 -2.63 1.45 13.32
C PHE A 68 -2.20 0.10 13.91
N LEU A 69 -0.93 -0.04 14.29
CA LEU A 69 -0.38 -1.27 14.87
C LEU A 69 -1.05 -1.64 16.20
N LEU A 70 -1.26 -0.65 17.06
CA LEU A 70 -1.89 -0.88 18.38
C LEU A 70 -3.36 -1.29 18.25
N LEU A 71 -4.07 -0.78 17.25
CA LEU A 71 -5.51 -0.98 17.10
C LEU A 71 -5.90 -2.10 16.13
N ILE A 72 -4.97 -2.65 15.31
CA ILE A 72 -5.30 -3.60 14.25
C ILE A 72 -6.02 -4.86 14.75
N LEU A 73 -5.66 -5.36 15.93
CA LEU A 73 -6.30 -6.53 16.52
C LEU A 73 -7.69 -6.21 17.06
N ILE A 74 -7.84 -5.05 17.70
CA ILE A 74 -9.14 -4.55 18.17
C ILE A 74 -10.06 -4.32 16.97
N ALA A 75 -9.50 -3.76 15.88
CA ALA A 75 -10.20 -3.52 14.64
C ALA A 75 -10.65 -4.81 13.94
N GLY A 76 -9.81 -5.85 13.94
CA GLY A 76 -10.19 -7.17 13.44
C GLY A 76 -11.37 -7.75 14.19
N HIS A 77 -11.30 -7.73 15.54
CA HIS A 77 -12.42 -8.18 16.38
C HIS A 77 -13.70 -7.35 16.17
N ALA A 78 -13.56 -6.03 16.00
CA ALA A 78 -14.70 -5.16 15.72
C ALA A 78 -15.34 -5.48 14.36
N ALA A 79 -14.54 -5.78 13.31
CA ALA A 79 -15.03 -6.15 11.98
C ALA A 79 -15.80 -7.48 11.96
N ASP A 80 -15.51 -8.38 12.92
CA ASP A 80 -16.24 -9.65 13.09
C ASP A 80 -17.56 -9.47 13.86
N ARG A 81 -17.61 -8.51 14.80
CA ARG A 81 -18.74 -8.34 15.72
C ARG A 81 -19.76 -7.29 15.27
N TYR A 82 -19.29 -6.20 14.66
CA TYR A 82 -20.14 -5.06 14.27
C TYR A 82 -20.44 -5.07 12.77
N ASP A 83 -21.49 -4.38 12.38
CA ASP A 83 -21.83 -4.17 10.97
C ASP A 83 -20.66 -3.48 10.22
N ARG A 84 -20.10 -4.20 9.25
CA ARG A 84 -18.95 -3.78 8.46
C ARG A 84 -19.18 -2.46 7.73
N ARG A 85 -20.41 -2.22 7.23
CA ARG A 85 -20.81 -0.95 6.62
C ARG A 85 -20.66 0.21 7.62
N ASN A 86 -21.15 0.03 8.85
CA ASN A 86 -21.09 1.08 9.87
C ASN A 86 -19.66 1.33 10.32
N LEU A 87 -18.82 0.30 10.42
CA LEU A 87 -17.39 0.46 10.71
C LEU A 87 -16.67 1.24 9.62
N ILE A 88 -16.92 0.93 8.34
CA ILE A 88 -16.34 1.68 7.22
C ILE A 88 -16.86 3.13 7.22
N ALA A 89 -18.16 3.34 7.42
CA ALA A 89 -18.73 4.69 7.48
C ALA A 89 -18.14 5.52 8.63
N LEU A 90 -17.94 4.92 9.80
CA LEU A 90 -17.28 5.57 10.95
C LEU A 90 -15.82 5.90 10.65
N ALA A 91 -15.08 4.98 10.06
CA ALA A 91 -13.67 5.21 9.67
C ALA A 91 -13.56 6.31 8.61
N LEU A 92 -14.44 6.33 7.61
CA LEU A 92 -14.52 7.42 6.64
C LEU A 92 -14.91 8.75 7.28
N GLY A 93 -15.82 8.75 8.27
CA GLY A 93 -16.18 9.91 9.06
C GLY A 93 -15.00 10.49 9.86
N ALA A 94 -14.17 9.60 10.44
CA ALA A 94 -12.95 10.01 11.12
C ALA A 94 -11.92 10.60 10.14
N GLN A 95 -11.76 10.00 8.93
CA GLN A 95 -10.90 10.57 7.90
C GLN A 95 -11.42 11.92 7.39
N LEU A 96 -12.73 12.07 7.25
CA LEU A 96 -13.36 13.35 6.93
C LEU A 96 -13.06 14.41 8.01
N LEU A 97 -13.17 14.04 9.29
CA LEU A 97 -12.82 14.93 10.39
C LEU A 97 -11.35 15.36 10.30
N CYS A 98 -10.43 14.42 10.01
CA CYS A 98 -9.03 14.76 9.76
C CYS A 98 -8.86 15.77 8.61
N GLY A 99 -9.56 15.56 7.49
CA GLY A 99 -9.55 16.49 6.36
C GLY A 99 -10.07 17.88 6.73
N LEU A 100 -11.15 17.96 7.51
CA LEU A 100 -11.71 19.23 8.00
C LEU A 100 -10.75 19.94 8.96
N MET A 101 -10.08 19.21 9.85
CA MET A 101 -9.07 19.79 10.76
C MET A 101 -7.89 20.34 9.98
N LEU A 102 -7.35 19.62 9.00
CA LEU A 102 -6.25 20.09 8.14
C LEU A 102 -6.66 21.32 7.33
N LEU A 103 -7.87 21.33 6.79
CA LEU A 103 -8.43 22.48 6.10
C LEU A 103 -8.55 23.69 7.05
N GLY A 104 -9.08 23.48 8.26
CA GLY A 104 -9.18 24.51 9.29
C GLY A 104 -7.81 25.09 9.66
N PHE A 105 -6.81 24.25 9.89
CA PHE A 105 -5.43 24.68 10.17
C PHE A 105 -4.84 25.51 9.04
N THR A 106 -5.16 25.17 7.81
CA THR A 106 -4.68 25.93 6.64
C THR A 106 -5.37 27.31 6.54
N TYR A 107 -6.62 27.44 6.98
CA TYR A 107 -7.31 28.73 7.02
C TYR A 107 -6.83 29.63 8.17
N THR A 108 -6.54 29.04 9.32
CA THR A 108 -6.06 29.79 10.51
C THR A 108 -4.58 30.18 10.43
N GLY A 109 -3.84 29.69 9.43
CA GLY A 109 -2.42 29.98 9.28
C GLY A 109 -1.58 29.30 10.38
N LEU A 110 -1.80 28.01 10.59
CA LEU A 110 -1.08 27.22 11.60
C LEU A 110 0.44 27.34 11.43
N THR A 111 1.12 27.74 12.50
CA THR A 111 2.58 27.88 12.55
C THR A 111 3.28 26.70 13.23
N ALA A 112 2.55 25.90 14.00
CA ALA A 112 3.06 24.73 14.71
C ALA A 112 2.71 23.43 13.96
N VAL A 113 3.61 22.46 13.96
CA VAL A 113 3.43 21.18 13.23
C VAL A 113 2.77 20.11 14.08
N TRP A 114 2.88 20.17 15.42
CA TRP A 114 2.35 19.15 16.31
C TRP A 114 0.83 18.86 16.14
N PRO A 115 -0.07 19.84 15.81
CA PRO A 115 -1.47 19.52 15.56
C PRO A 115 -1.67 18.64 14.34
N VAL A 116 -0.79 18.75 13.32
CA VAL A 116 -0.83 17.88 12.16
C VAL A 116 -0.54 16.44 12.58
N PHE A 117 0.47 16.21 13.42
CA PHE A 117 0.75 14.86 13.94
C PHE A 117 -0.42 14.29 14.76
N ALA A 118 -1.10 15.10 15.57
CA ALA A 118 -2.29 14.67 16.29
C ALA A 118 -3.42 14.21 15.33
N VAL A 119 -3.62 14.92 14.22
CA VAL A 119 -4.56 14.51 13.17
C VAL A 119 -4.11 13.22 12.50
N LEU A 120 -2.81 13.03 12.26
CA LEU A 120 -2.28 11.79 11.67
C LEU A 120 -2.43 10.57 12.59
N VAL A 121 -2.36 10.75 13.91
CA VAL A 121 -2.68 9.70 14.89
C VAL A 121 -4.16 9.29 14.77
N LEU A 122 -5.07 10.25 14.66
CA LEU A 122 -6.49 9.95 14.43
C LEU A 122 -6.71 9.25 13.10
N TYR A 123 -6.01 9.69 12.05
CA TYR A 123 -6.07 9.09 10.72
C TYR A 123 -5.58 7.62 10.73
N GLY A 124 -4.42 7.35 11.36
CA GLY A 124 -3.89 5.99 11.52
C GLY A 124 -4.83 5.08 12.30
N SER A 125 -5.49 5.62 13.33
CA SER A 125 -6.53 4.91 14.10
C SER A 125 -7.71 4.53 13.21
N ALA A 126 -8.23 5.45 12.41
CA ALA A 126 -9.32 5.19 11.46
C ALA A 126 -8.94 4.14 10.41
N ARG A 127 -7.71 4.21 9.90
CA ARG A 127 -7.17 3.27 8.91
C ARG A 127 -7.10 1.83 9.45
N ALA A 128 -6.84 1.64 10.74
CA ALA A 128 -6.82 0.31 11.36
C ALA A 128 -8.16 -0.41 11.21
N PHE A 129 -9.27 0.29 11.39
CA PHE A 129 -10.62 -0.30 11.25
C PHE A 129 -11.05 -0.48 9.80
N MET A 130 -10.52 0.33 8.88
CA MET A 130 -10.88 0.27 7.45
C MET A 130 -10.45 -1.04 6.80
N GLY A 131 -9.21 -1.51 7.04
CA GLY A 131 -8.61 -2.66 6.38
C GLY A 131 -9.44 -3.94 6.49
N PRO A 132 -9.65 -4.48 7.71
CA PRO A 132 -10.44 -5.70 7.93
C PRO A 132 -11.87 -5.56 7.43
N ALA A 133 -12.53 -4.42 7.69
CA ALA A 133 -13.91 -4.19 7.32
C ALA A 133 -14.12 -4.17 5.79
N THR A 134 -13.20 -3.56 5.02
CA THR A 134 -13.28 -3.50 3.54
C THR A 134 -13.04 -4.85 2.88
N GLN A 135 -12.16 -5.68 3.42
CA GLN A 135 -11.98 -7.04 2.92
C GLN A 135 -13.20 -7.91 3.16
N ALA A 136 -13.79 -7.78 4.34
CA ALA A 136 -14.91 -8.60 4.76
C ALA A 136 -16.26 -8.21 4.13
N ILE A 137 -16.50 -6.93 3.80
CA ILE A 137 -17.79 -6.48 3.26
C ILE A 137 -18.03 -6.97 1.84
N LEU A 138 -16.98 -7.13 1.04
CA LEU A 138 -17.07 -7.40 -0.40
C LEU A 138 -17.84 -8.69 -0.72
N VAL A 139 -17.68 -9.72 0.11
CA VAL A 139 -18.40 -11.02 -0.02
C VAL A 139 -19.91 -10.84 0.09
N ASN A 140 -20.35 -9.82 0.82
CA ASN A 140 -21.77 -9.58 1.10
C ASN A 140 -22.44 -8.63 0.08
N LEU A 141 -21.66 -7.98 -0.80
CA LEU A 141 -22.17 -6.97 -1.72
C LEU A 141 -22.54 -7.51 -3.10
N VAL A 142 -22.06 -8.71 -3.45
CA VAL A 142 -22.27 -9.33 -4.75
C VAL A 142 -22.56 -10.84 -4.60
N PRO A 143 -23.28 -11.46 -5.54
CA PRO A 143 -23.41 -12.90 -5.61
C PRO A 143 -22.08 -13.61 -5.82
N GLN A 144 -22.00 -14.88 -5.40
CA GLN A 144 -20.74 -15.67 -5.45
C GLN A 144 -20.19 -15.79 -6.87
N GLU A 145 -21.04 -15.89 -7.89
CA GLU A 145 -20.64 -15.97 -9.30
C GLU A 145 -19.94 -14.68 -9.80
N SER A 146 -20.26 -13.55 -9.19
CA SER A 146 -19.72 -12.24 -9.53
C SER A 146 -18.55 -11.81 -8.63
N PHE A 147 -18.22 -12.58 -7.61
CA PHE A 147 -17.25 -12.19 -6.57
C PHE A 147 -15.84 -11.93 -7.14
N SER A 148 -15.33 -12.80 -8.01
CA SER A 148 -14.01 -12.62 -8.64
C SER A 148 -13.93 -11.32 -9.45
N LYS A 149 -15.00 -10.99 -10.21
CA LYS A 149 -15.08 -9.73 -10.97
C LYS A 149 -15.14 -8.52 -10.04
N ALA A 150 -15.86 -8.62 -8.91
CA ALA A 150 -15.93 -7.56 -7.91
C ALA A 150 -14.58 -7.29 -7.25
N VAL A 151 -13.84 -8.34 -6.89
CA VAL A 151 -12.48 -8.25 -6.36
C VAL A 151 -11.56 -7.57 -7.36
N ALA A 152 -11.56 -8.02 -8.62
CA ALA A 152 -10.73 -7.45 -9.68
C ALA A 152 -11.01 -5.96 -9.89
N LEU A 153 -12.28 -5.57 -10.01
CA LEU A 153 -12.69 -4.18 -10.22
C LEU A 153 -12.35 -3.30 -9.00
N SER A 154 -12.56 -3.81 -7.79
CA SER A 154 -12.22 -3.11 -6.55
C SER A 154 -10.72 -2.88 -6.40
N SER A 155 -9.89 -3.88 -6.74
CA SER A 155 -8.43 -3.75 -6.74
C SER A 155 -7.94 -2.77 -7.82
N SER A 156 -8.46 -2.89 -9.04
CA SER A 156 -8.11 -1.96 -10.14
C SER A 156 -8.44 -0.52 -9.78
N SER A 157 -9.64 -0.27 -9.27
CA SER A 157 -10.05 1.09 -8.86
C SER A 157 -9.18 1.65 -7.73
N PHE A 158 -8.79 0.80 -6.78
CA PHE A 158 -7.86 1.18 -5.71
C PHE A 158 -6.49 1.59 -6.29
N HIS A 159 -5.90 0.78 -7.17
CA HIS A 159 -4.60 1.09 -7.78
C HIS A 159 -4.66 2.35 -8.64
N VAL A 160 -5.74 2.55 -9.41
CA VAL A 160 -5.94 3.80 -10.17
C VAL A 160 -5.95 5.02 -9.24
N ALA A 161 -6.66 4.94 -8.10
CA ALA A 161 -6.70 6.03 -7.14
C ALA A 161 -5.34 6.28 -6.47
N VAL A 162 -4.58 5.22 -6.15
CA VAL A 162 -3.22 5.31 -5.58
C VAL A 162 -2.25 5.96 -6.57
N ILE A 163 -2.38 5.68 -7.87
CA ILE A 163 -1.51 6.25 -8.91
C ILE A 163 -1.90 7.70 -9.22
N LEU A 164 -3.18 7.98 -9.42
CA LEU A 164 -3.64 9.33 -9.82
C LEU A 164 -3.66 10.32 -8.65
N GLY A 165 -3.91 9.85 -7.43
CA GLY A 165 -4.09 10.71 -6.26
C GLY A 165 -2.91 11.64 -6.00
N PRO A 166 -1.66 11.15 -5.94
CA PRO A 166 -0.50 12.01 -5.70
C PRO A 166 -0.30 13.06 -6.79
N THR A 167 -0.46 12.71 -8.08
CA THR A 167 -0.38 13.68 -9.17
C THR A 167 -1.43 14.76 -9.05
N LEU A 168 -2.69 14.40 -8.78
CA LEU A 168 -3.76 15.37 -8.56
C LEU A 168 -3.52 16.22 -7.33
N GLY A 169 -3.03 15.63 -6.24
CA GLY A 169 -2.65 16.35 -5.03
C GLY A 169 -1.60 17.41 -5.30
N GLY A 170 -0.52 17.05 -6.00
CA GLY A 170 0.53 17.98 -6.38
C GLY A 170 0.05 19.06 -7.36
N LEU A 171 -0.79 18.70 -8.34
CA LEU A 171 -1.35 19.64 -9.31
C LEU A 171 -2.25 20.69 -8.64
N PHE A 172 -3.20 20.23 -7.82
CA PHE A 172 -4.10 21.15 -7.11
C PHE A 172 -3.39 21.98 -6.05
N TYR A 173 -2.24 21.52 -5.55
CA TYR A 173 -1.41 22.29 -4.63
C TYR A 173 -0.82 23.55 -5.28
N LEU A 174 -0.72 23.62 -6.61
CA LEU A 174 -0.33 24.86 -7.32
C LEU A 174 -1.28 26.01 -7.04
N ALA A 175 -2.56 25.73 -6.77
CA ALA A 175 -3.55 26.72 -6.33
C ALA A 175 -3.55 26.91 -4.80
N GLY A 176 -2.56 26.33 -4.11
CA GLY A 176 -2.39 26.40 -2.66
C GLY A 176 -2.93 25.20 -1.90
N PRO A 177 -2.46 24.98 -0.65
CA PRO A 177 -2.86 23.84 0.18
C PRO A 177 -4.37 23.82 0.48
N LYS A 178 -5.01 25.01 0.59
CA LYS A 178 -6.46 25.14 0.79
C LYS A 178 -7.25 24.40 -0.27
N THR A 179 -6.83 24.50 -1.54
CA THR A 179 -7.50 23.86 -2.66
C THR A 179 -7.46 22.34 -2.56
N VAL A 180 -6.30 21.76 -2.21
CA VAL A 180 -6.17 20.32 -2.02
C VAL A 180 -7.06 19.82 -0.90
N TYR A 181 -7.01 20.48 0.27
CA TYR A 181 -7.84 20.08 1.42
C TYR A 181 -9.34 20.30 1.16
N MET A 182 -9.76 21.34 0.44
CA MET A 182 -11.16 21.52 0.04
C MET A 182 -11.64 20.38 -0.87
N ILE A 183 -10.88 20.08 -1.93
CA ILE A 183 -11.26 19.03 -2.88
C ILE A 183 -11.27 17.67 -2.18
N SER A 184 -10.22 17.32 -1.44
CA SER A 184 -10.14 16.02 -0.75
C SER A 184 -11.21 15.86 0.32
N THR A 185 -11.54 16.92 1.06
CA THR A 185 -12.65 16.91 2.02
C THR A 185 -14.00 16.72 1.32
N THR A 186 -14.23 17.36 0.18
CA THR A 186 -15.44 17.17 -0.62
C THR A 186 -15.56 15.73 -1.12
N LEU A 187 -14.45 15.13 -1.58
CA LEU A 187 -14.43 13.71 -1.97
C LEU A 187 -14.75 12.80 -0.78
N LEU A 188 -14.22 13.10 0.42
CA LEU A 188 -14.51 12.35 1.64
C LEU A 188 -15.97 12.49 2.09
N VAL A 189 -16.55 13.70 2.01
CA VAL A 189 -18.00 13.89 2.27
C VAL A 189 -18.80 13.01 1.33
N THR A 190 -18.49 13.06 0.04
CA THR A 190 -19.18 12.22 -0.97
C THR A 190 -19.01 10.74 -0.65
N ALA A 191 -17.81 10.29 -0.26
CA ALA A 191 -17.53 8.91 0.12
C ALA A 191 -18.35 8.46 1.33
N VAL A 192 -18.45 9.29 2.37
CA VAL A 192 -19.28 9.04 3.57
C VAL A 192 -20.76 8.91 3.19
N VAL A 193 -21.27 9.85 2.39
CA VAL A 193 -22.66 9.81 1.92
C VAL A 193 -22.95 8.53 1.14
N LEU A 194 -22.10 8.19 0.17
CA LEU A 194 -22.25 6.98 -0.63
C LEU A 194 -22.20 5.72 0.25
N MET A 195 -21.32 5.67 1.23
CA MET A 195 -21.22 4.53 2.15
C MET A 195 -22.48 4.43 3.05
N CYS A 196 -23.04 5.54 3.48
CA CYS A 196 -24.30 5.57 4.24
C CYS A 196 -25.51 5.11 3.41
N LEU A 197 -25.46 5.21 2.07
CA LEU A 197 -26.51 4.73 1.18
C LEU A 197 -26.41 3.22 0.88
N VAL A 198 -25.27 2.58 1.19
CA VAL A 198 -25.14 1.11 1.09
C VAL A 198 -26.10 0.49 2.10
N LYS A 199 -26.94 -0.45 1.66
CA LYS A 199 -27.81 -1.17 2.58
C LYS A 199 -27.00 -2.16 3.42
N SER A 200 -27.28 -2.18 4.73
CA SER A 200 -26.72 -3.19 5.63
C SER A 200 -27.15 -4.59 5.18
N VAL A 201 -26.20 -5.49 5.10
CA VAL A 201 -26.44 -6.90 4.75
C VAL A 201 -26.21 -7.73 6.00
N LYS A 202 -27.17 -8.61 6.35
CA LYS A 202 -27.00 -9.53 7.48
C LYS A 202 -25.71 -10.31 7.34
N GLN A 203 -24.84 -10.19 8.33
CA GLN A 203 -23.62 -10.99 8.42
C GLN A 203 -23.99 -12.43 8.79
N ALA A 204 -23.47 -13.39 8.04
CA ALA A 204 -23.29 -14.72 8.61
C ALA A 204 -22.21 -14.58 9.70
N SER A 205 -22.55 -14.92 10.93
CA SER A 205 -21.59 -14.87 12.04
C SER A 205 -20.39 -15.72 11.68
N ALA A 206 -19.22 -15.08 11.50
CA ALA A 206 -17.97 -15.78 11.33
C ALA A 206 -17.67 -16.55 12.62
N SER A 207 -17.47 -17.83 12.51
CA SER A 207 -17.17 -18.72 13.61
C SER A 207 -15.74 -18.48 14.09
N GLY A 208 -15.60 -17.81 15.22
CA GLY A 208 -14.38 -17.72 16.01
C GLY A 208 -13.74 -16.35 16.04
N PRO A 209 -13.32 -15.87 17.22
CA PRO A 209 -12.63 -14.59 17.37
C PRO A 209 -11.26 -14.65 16.71
N ALA A 210 -10.87 -13.57 16.03
CA ALA A 210 -9.47 -13.35 15.68
C ALA A 210 -8.65 -13.37 16.98
N SER A 211 -7.92 -14.46 17.20
CA SER A 211 -7.14 -14.69 18.41
C SER A 211 -5.66 -14.44 18.12
N TRP A 212 -4.93 -13.91 19.08
CA TRP A 212 -3.46 -13.92 19.06
C TRP A 212 -2.89 -15.29 18.69
N HIS A 213 -3.55 -16.36 19.10
CA HIS A 213 -3.18 -17.73 18.77
C HIS A 213 -3.18 -17.96 17.25
N THR A 214 -4.17 -17.42 16.53
CA THR A 214 -4.28 -17.56 15.09
C THR A 214 -3.16 -16.82 14.34
N VAL A 215 -2.78 -15.64 14.83
CA VAL A 215 -1.64 -14.87 14.27
C VAL A 215 -0.32 -15.59 14.57
N LEU A 216 -0.16 -16.09 15.79
CA LEU A 216 1.04 -16.84 16.21
C LEU A 216 1.21 -18.15 15.42
N GLU A 217 0.11 -18.84 15.08
CA GLU A 217 0.19 -20.03 14.22
C GLU A 217 0.69 -19.66 12.81
N GLY A 218 0.16 -18.58 12.20
CA GLY A 218 0.66 -18.09 10.93
C GLY A 218 2.14 -17.72 10.99
N LEU A 219 2.55 -17.00 12.02
CA LEU A 219 3.95 -16.62 12.26
C LEU A 219 4.85 -17.86 12.45
N ARG A 220 4.42 -18.82 13.26
CA ARG A 220 5.16 -20.07 13.49
C ARG A 220 5.33 -20.87 12.20
N PHE A 221 4.30 -20.92 11.36
CA PHE A 221 4.38 -21.56 10.04
C PHE A 221 5.38 -20.86 9.14
N VAL A 222 5.32 -19.51 9.03
CA VAL A 222 6.30 -18.72 8.25
C VAL A 222 7.72 -19.02 8.71
N TRP A 223 7.95 -19.07 10.02
CA TRP A 223 9.27 -19.35 10.61
C TRP A 223 9.77 -20.77 10.32
N SER A 224 8.86 -21.74 10.21
CA SER A 224 9.20 -23.15 9.92
C SER A 224 9.52 -23.41 8.44
N ARG A 225 9.24 -22.44 7.53
CA ARG A 225 9.42 -22.57 6.09
C ARG A 225 10.47 -21.60 5.57
N PRO A 226 11.72 -22.04 5.33
CA PRO A 226 12.83 -21.17 4.93
C PRO A 226 12.56 -20.36 3.65
N VAL A 227 11.83 -20.93 2.68
CA VAL A 227 11.47 -20.25 1.43
C VAL A 227 10.54 -19.07 1.70
N ILE A 228 9.48 -19.28 2.49
CA ILE A 228 8.51 -18.24 2.83
C ILE A 228 9.17 -17.18 3.72
N LEU A 229 9.92 -17.62 4.75
CA LEU A 229 10.64 -16.73 5.64
C LEU A 229 11.63 -15.85 4.87
N GLY A 230 12.42 -16.46 3.97
CA GLY A 230 13.36 -15.74 3.13
C GLY A 230 12.69 -14.72 2.22
N ALA A 231 11.56 -15.09 1.60
CA ALA A 231 10.83 -14.20 0.71
C ALA A 231 10.19 -13.01 1.45
N ILE A 232 9.53 -13.24 2.59
CA ILE A 232 8.87 -12.18 3.38
C ILE A 232 9.91 -11.29 4.07
N SER A 233 10.97 -11.87 4.65
CA SER A 233 11.99 -11.09 5.34
C SER A 233 12.91 -10.31 4.40
N LEU A 234 13.18 -10.80 3.19
CA LEU A 234 13.89 -10.05 2.16
C LEU A 234 13.17 -8.72 1.87
N ASP A 235 11.86 -8.80 1.62
CA ASP A 235 11.04 -7.62 1.38
C ASP A 235 10.98 -6.68 2.59
N LEU A 236 10.76 -7.25 3.79
CA LEU A 236 10.74 -6.47 5.02
C LEU A 236 11.97 -5.59 5.15
N PHE A 237 13.17 -6.18 5.06
CA PHE A 237 14.41 -5.44 5.27
C PHE A 237 14.79 -4.57 4.07
N ALA A 238 14.49 -4.99 2.84
CA ALA A 238 14.73 -4.19 1.65
C ALA A 238 13.90 -2.90 1.65
N VAL A 239 12.62 -3.00 2.01
CA VAL A 239 11.71 -1.84 2.09
C VAL A 239 12.01 -1.00 3.34
N LEU A 240 12.36 -1.63 4.47
CA LEU A 240 12.74 -0.93 5.70
C LEU A 240 13.88 0.07 5.43
N PHE A 241 14.95 -0.38 4.76
CA PHE A 241 16.08 0.49 4.43
C PHE A 241 15.85 1.32 3.18
N GLY A 242 15.00 0.86 2.26
CA GLY A 242 14.69 1.55 1.01
C GLY A 242 13.60 2.64 1.12
N GLY A 243 13.19 3.03 2.33
CA GLY A 243 12.06 3.95 2.61
C GLY A 243 12.23 5.40 2.13
N ALA A 244 13.07 5.66 1.12
CA ALA A 244 13.35 6.99 0.56
C ALA A 244 12.10 7.77 0.10
N THR A 245 10.95 7.11 -0.05
CA THR A 245 9.68 7.75 -0.42
C THR A 245 9.20 8.78 0.61
N ALA A 246 9.50 8.59 1.90
CA ALA A 246 9.23 9.58 2.95
C ALA A 246 10.02 10.87 2.74
N LEU A 247 11.22 10.78 2.16
CA LEU A 247 12.11 11.91 1.93
C LEU A 247 11.84 12.63 0.60
N LEU A 248 10.90 12.15 -0.22
CA LEU A 248 10.57 12.78 -1.51
C LEU A 248 10.19 14.26 -1.41
N PRO A 249 9.46 14.76 -0.37
CA PRO A 249 9.21 16.18 -0.22
C PRO A 249 10.50 17.01 -0.12
N ALA A 250 11.46 16.53 0.68
CA ALA A 250 12.76 17.18 0.84
C ALA A 250 13.61 17.09 -0.44
N LEU A 251 13.65 15.90 -1.09
CA LEU A 251 14.34 15.72 -2.36
C LEU A 251 13.77 16.64 -3.44
N ALA A 252 12.45 16.74 -3.54
CA ALA A 252 11.77 17.60 -4.51
C ALA A 252 12.09 19.08 -4.27
N HIS A 253 12.11 19.52 -3.00
CA HIS A 253 12.31 20.90 -2.63
C HIS A 253 13.79 21.32 -2.72
N ASP A 254 14.71 20.58 -2.06
CA ASP A 254 16.09 21.01 -1.82
C ASP A 254 17.09 20.52 -2.88
N VAL A 255 16.81 19.38 -3.53
CA VAL A 255 17.75 18.75 -4.48
C VAL A 255 17.30 18.89 -5.92
N LEU A 256 16.03 18.60 -6.19
CA LEU A 256 15.49 18.65 -7.54
C LEU A 256 14.91 20.01 -7.90
N HIS A 257 14.72 20.89 -6.90
CA HIS A 257 14.17 22.25 -7.04
C HIS A 257 12.84 22.27 -7.83
N VAL A 258 11.98 21.28 -7.56
CA VAL A 258 10.64 21.18 -8.16
C VAL A 258 9.56 21.47 -7.14
N GLY A 259 8.46 22.01 -7.61
CA GLY A 259 7.32 22.35 -6.77
C GLY A 259 6.47 21.13 -6.36
N PRO A 260 5.33 21.38 -5.71
CA PRO A 260 4.39 20.32 -5.27
C PRO A 260 3.90 19.42 -6.40
N SER A 261 3.73 19.95 -7.61
CA SER A 261 3.37 19.16 -8.81
C SER A 261 4.46 18.14 -9.16
N GLY A 262 5.74 18.54 -9.09
CA GLY A 262 6.87 17.63 -9.25
C GLY A 262 6.88 16.53 -8.20
N LEU A 263 6.63 16.86 -6.92
CA LEU A 263 6.46 15.88 -5.87
C LEU A 263 5.31 14.90 -6.17
N GLY A 264 4.17 15.39 -6.65
CA GLY A 264 3.05 14.55 -7.05
C GLY A 264 3.43 13.55 -8.14
N MET A 265 4.18 13.97 -9.15
CA MET A 265 4.70 13.09 -10.21
C MET A 265 5.70 12.07 -9.66
N LEU A 266 6.64 12.48 -8.79
CA LEU A 266 7.60 11.59 -8.17
C LEU A 266 6.91 10.51 -7.33
N ARG A 267 5.87 10.85 -6.57
CA ARG A 267 5.08 9.88 -5.78
C ARG A 267 4.22 8.96 -6.66
N THR A 268 3.83 9.39 -7.84
CA THR A 268 3.06 8.58 -8.80
C THR A 268 3.94 7.57 -9.54
N ALA A 269 5.19 7.92 -9.81
CA ALA A 269 6.08 7.14 -10.66
C ALA A 269 6.25 5.66 -10.23
N PRO A 270 6.48 5.33 -8.94
CA PRO A 270 6.57 3.92 -8.52
C PRO A 270 5.29 3.13 -8.79
N GLY A 271 4.13 3.73 -8.51
CA GLY A 271 2.83 3.11 -8.78
C GLY A 271 2.60 2.83 -10.26
N ALA A 272 2.99 3.77 -11.13
CA ALA A 272 2.90 3.61 -12.58
C ALA A 272 3.83 2.49 -13.08
N GLY A 273 5.07 2.41 -12.55
CA GLY A 273 6.02 1.34 -12.84
C GLY A 273 5.51 -0.03 -12.42
N ALA A 274 4.97 -0.13 -11.19
CA ALA A 274 4.36 -1.34 -10.68
C ALA A 274 3.16 -1.80 -11.52
N ALA A 275 2.28 -0.87 -11.92
CA ALA A 275 1.11 -1.19 -12.73
C ALA A 275 1.51 -1.69 -14.13
N LEU A 276 2.45 -1.02 -14.80
CA LEU A 276 2.92 -1.46 -16.11
C LEU A 276 3.61 -2.83 -16.03
N CYS A 277 4.45 -3.04 -15.00
CA CYS A 277 5.09 -4.32 -14.76
C CYS A 277 4.06 -5.43 -14.48
N SER A 278 3.03 -5.16 -13.67
CA SER A 278 1.94 -6.10 -13.40
C SER A 278 1.20 -6.52 -14.67
N ILE A 279 0.93 -5.56 -15.57
CA ILE A 279 0.33 -5.84 -16.87
C ILE A 279 1.27 -6.72 -17.72
N ALA A 280 2.56 -6.38 -17.78
CA ALA A 280 3.55 -7.17 -18.50
C ALA A 280 3.63 -8.61 -17.97
N LEU A 281 3.62 -8.81 -16.65
CA LEU A 281 3.63 -10.12 -16.00
C LEU A 281 2.35 -10.95 -16.29
N ALA A 282 1.22 -10.29 -16.55
CA ALA A 282 -0.01 -10.99 -16.94
C ALA A 282 0.10 -11.60 -18.34
N PHE A 283 0.85 -10.97 -19.26
CA PHE A 283 1.11 -11.51 -20.61
C PHE A 283 2.37 -12.38 -20.67
N PHE A 284 3.36 -12.09 -19.85
CA PHE A 284 4.66 -12.78 -19.81
C PHE A 284 4.96 -13.25 -18.37
N PRO A 285 4.30 -14.31 -17.88
CA PRO A 285 4.49 -14.79 -16.53
C PRO A 285 5.90 -15.36 -16.32
N ILE A 286 6.45 -15.12 -15.14
CA ILE A 286 7.74 -15.68 -14.74
C ILE A 286 7.54 -17.18 -14.44
N THR A 287 8.14 -18.05 -15.27
CA THR A 287 8.04 -19.50 -15.13
C THR A 287 9.40 -20.16 -14.81
N ARG A 288 10.50 -19.45 -15.06
CA ARG A 288 11.88 -19.93 -14.84
C ARG A 288 12.73 -18.89 -14.13
N ARG A 289 13.77 -19.36 -13.45
CA ARG A 289 14.71 -18.51 -12.70
C ARG A 289 14.01 -17.61 -11.67
N VAL A 290 13.01 -18.20 -11.01
CA VAL A 290 12.12 -17.47 -10.10
C VAL A 290 12.88 -16.69 -9.01
N GLY A 291 13.89 -17.34 -8.40
CA GLY A 291 14.76 -16.69 -7.43
C GLY A 291 15.52 -15.51 -8.02
N MET A 292 16.09 -15.66 -9.22
CA MET A 292 16.85 -14.58 -9.86
C MET A 292 15.98 -13.35 -10.15
N TRP A 293 14.74 -13.55 -10.60
CA TRP A 293 13.81 -12.46 -10.84
C TRP A 293 13.44 -11.72 -9.55
N MET A 294 13.20 -12.46 -8.46
CA MET A 294 12.87 -11.87 -7.16
C MET A 294 14.04 -11.04 -6.61
N PHE A 295 15.25 -11.61 -6.54
CA PHE A 295 16.42 -10.89 -6.07
C PHE A 295 16.83 -9.76 -7.01
N GLY A 296 16.67 -9.96 -8.34
CA GLY A 296 16.90 -8.93 -9.36
C GLY A 296 15.95 -7.74 -9.19
N GLY A 297 14.66 -7.98 -8.91
CA GLY A 297 13.69 -6.92 -8.64
C GLY A 297 14.07 -6.07 -7.42
N VAL A 298 14.48 -6.72 -6.32
CA VAL A 298 14.95 -6.02 -5.12
C VAL A 298 16.27 -5.29 -5.37
N ALA A 299 17.17 -5.87 -6.17
CA ALA A 299 18.42 -5.22 -6.56
C ALA A 299 18.17 -3.95 -7.41
N VAL A 300 17.21 -4.00 -8.35
CA VAL A 300 16.78 -2.82 -9.12
C VAL A 300 16.23 -1.74 -8.18
N PHE A 301 15.44 -2.12 -7.17
CA PHE A 301 14.91 -1.19 -6.18
C PHE A 301 16.06 -0.54 -5.37
N GLY A 302 17.02 -1.31 -4.84
CA GLY A 302 18.16 -0.78 -4.10
C GLY A 302 19.12 0.08 -4.95
N ALA A 303 19.42 -0.37 -6.18
CA ALA A 303 20.23 0.41 -7.13
C ALA A 303 19.52 1.72 -7.52
N GLY A 304 18.22 1.66 -7.75
CA GLY A 304 17.40 2.85 -8.00
C GLY A 304 17.45 3.84 -6.82
N THR A 305 17.40 3.35 -5.58
CA THR A 305 17.54 4.20 -4.40
C THR A 305 18.90 4.90 -4.37
N LEU A 306 20.00 4.23 -4.76
CA LEU A 306 21.30 4.87 -4.91
C LEU A 306 21.32 5.95 -5.98
N VAL A 307 20.74 5.66 -7.16
CA VAL A 307 20.64 6.65 -8.25
C VAL A 307 19.80 7.84 -7.82
N LEU A 308 18.68 7.61 -7.12
CA LEU A 308 17.83 8.68 -6.59
C LEU A 308 18.59 9.58 -5.62
N GLY A 309 19.41 9.01 -4.73
CA GLY A 309 20.26 9.78 -3.80
C GLY A 309 21.40 10.54 -4.49
N ALA A 310 21.88 10.07 -5.63
CA ALA A 310 23.01 10.68 -6.35
C ALA A 310 22.58 11.72 -7.41
N THR A 311 21.29 11.73 -7.81
CA THR A 311 20.82 12.61 -8.90
C THR A 311 20.27 13.93 -8.39
N SER A 312 20.53 15.00 -9.15
CA SER A 312 19.85 16.30 -9.02
C SER A 312 18.90 16.60 -10.19
N THR A 313 18.70 15.64 -11.09
CA THR A 313 17.90 15.82 -12.30
C THR A 313 16.51 15.18 -12.12
N PHE A 314 15.45 15.99 -12.27
CA PHE A 314 14.07 15.56 -12.09
C PHE A 314 13.68 14.35 -12.96
N ILE A 315 14.05 14.37 -14.25
CA ILE A 315 13.73 13.29 -15.19
C ILE A 315 14.41 11.98 -14.77
N VAL A 316 15.69 12.05 -14.34
CA VAL A 316 16.41 10.87 -13.84
C VAL A 316 15.73 10.31 -12.59
N ALA A 317 15.36 11.17 -11.64
CA ALA A 317 14.63 10.77 -10.44
C ALA A 317 13.27 10.11 -10.78
N LEU A 318 12.52 10.69 -11.72
CA LEU A 318 11.23 10.17 -12.15
C LEU A 318 11.35 8.77 -12.79
N VAL A 319 12.27 8.61 -13.74
CA VAL A 319 12.54 7.31 -14.40
C VAL A 319 13.04 6.28 -13.38
N THR A 320 13.90 6.70 -12.47
CA THR A 320 14.44 5.83 -11.42
C THR A 320 13.33 5.32 -10.49
N LEU A 321 12.45 6.20 -10.03
CA LEU A 321 11.30 5.82 -9.20
C LEU A 321 10.34 4.89 -9.94
N PHE A 322 10.11 5.12 -11.23
CA PHE A 322 9.32 4.22 -12.07
C PHE A 322 9.95 2.82 -12.14
N LEU A 323 11.25 2.72 -12.37
CA LEU A 323 11.99 1.44 -12.42
C LEU A 323 12.01 0.75 -11.04
N MET A 324 12.13 1.52 -9.95
CA MET A 324 12.03 0.99 -8.59
C MET A 324 10.68 0.33 -8.35
N GLY A 325 9.57 0.98 -8.75
CA GLY A 325 8.24 0.41 -8.63
C GLY A 325 8.04 -0.83 -9.51
N ALA A 326 8.60 -0.87 -10.71
CA ALA A 326 8.58 -2.05 -11.57
C ALA A 326 9.37 -3.22 -10.95
N GLY A 327 10.57 -2.96 -10.40
CA GLY A 327 11.40 -3.95 -9.71
C GLY A 327 10.72 -4.51 -8.46
N ASP A 328 10.13 -3.64 -7.65
CA ASP A 328 9.35 -4.05 -6.48
C ASP A 328 8.17 -4.96 -6.86
N MET A 329 7.43 -4.62 -7.92
CA MET A 329 6.31 -5.44 -8.40
C MET A 329 6.74 -6.86 -8.80
N ILE A 330 7.92 -7.04 -9.36
CA ILE A 330 8.48 -8.38 -9.66
C ILE A 330 8.67 -9.17 -8.37
N SER A 331 9.26 -8.56 -7.34
CA SER A 331 9.45 -9.18 -6.02
C SER A 331 8.12 -9.54 -5.38
N VAL A 332 7.16 -8.61 -5.38
CA VAL A 332 5.80 -8.81 -4.85
C VAL A 332 5.09 -9.95 -5.56
N TYR A 333 5.17 -10.03 -6.90
CA TYR A 333 4.56 -11.09 -7.70
C TYR A 333 5.10 -12.47 -7.32
N VAL A 334 6.43 -12.62 -7.29
CA VAL A 334 7.07 -13.89 -6.94
C VAL A 334 6.73 -14.30 -5.51
N ARG A 335 6.84 -13.37 -4.56
CA ARG A 335 6.50 -13.63 -3.16
C ARG A 335 5.05 -14.06 -2.96
N HIS A 336 4.10 -13.39 -3.61
CA HIS A 336 2.68 -13.78 -3.53
C HIS A 336 2.46 -15.21 -4.03
N LEU A 337 3.05 -15.59 -5.15
CA LEU A 337 2.94 -16.95 -5.68
C LEU A 337 3.59 -17.98 -4.75
N LEU A 338 4.79 -17.69 -4.21
CA LEU A 338 5.46 -18.59 -3.26
C LEU A 338 4.61 -18.81 -2.01
N VAL A 339 4.05 -17.73 -1.44
CA VAL A 339 3.18 -17.85 -0.27
C VAL A 339 1.95 -18.69 -0.60
N GLN A 340 1.35 -18.54 -1.78
CA GLN A 340 0.17 -19.32 -2.18
C GLN A 340 0.49 -20.80 -2.42
N TYR A 341 1.61 -21.12 -3.06
CA TYR A 341 1.96 -22.51 -3.40
C TYR A 341 2.53 -23.31 -2.22
N GLU A 342 3.26 -22.66 -1.33
CA GLU A 342 3.90 -23.29 -0.18
C GLU A 342 2.96 -23.38 1.05
N THR A 343 1.81 -22.69 1.04
CA THR A 343 0.91 -22.65 2.20
C THR A 343 -0.32 -23.53 1.97
N PRO A 344 -0.58 -24.50 2.87
CA PRO A 344 -1.81 -25.29 2.87
C PRO A 344 -3.06 -24.42 2.96
N ASP A 345 -4.17 -24.87 2.35
CA ASP A 345 -5.42 -24.10 2.26
C ASP A 345 -5.98 -23.70 3.63
N GLU A 346 -5.82 -24.60 4.64
CA GLU A 346 -6.37 -24.43 6.00
C GLU A 346 -5.75 -23.24 6.75
N ILE A 347 -4.49 -22.89 6.45
CA ILE A 347 -3.76 -21.81 7.13
C ILE A 347 -3.39 -20.64 6.21
N ARG A 348 -3.75 -20.71 4.91
CA ARG A 348 -3.40 -19.68 3.91
C ARG A 348 -3.86 -18.28 4.31
N GLY A 349 -5.07 -18.15 4.87
CA GLY A 349 -5.57 -16.87 5.37
C GLY A 349 -4.73 -16.28 6.50
N ARG A 350 -4.22 -17.13 7.41
CA ARG A 350 -3.36 -16.73 8.54
C ARG A 350 -2.00 -16.25 8.06
N VAL A 351 -1.38 -16.98 7.14
CA VAL A 351 -0.09 -16.62 6.54
C VAL A 351 -0.21 -15.33 5.72
N SER A 352 -1.30 -15.17 4.96
CA SER A 352 -1.57 -13.93 4.21
C SER A 352 -1.76 -12.73 5.15
N ALA A 353 -2.41 -12.90 6.30
CA ALA A 353 -2.55 -11.84 7.30
C ALA A 353 -1.19 -11.44 7.88
N VAL A 354 -0.34 -12.42 8.22
CA VAL A 354 1.04 -12.16 8.66
C VAL A 354 1.81 -11.39 7.60
N ASN A 355 1.78 -11.83 6.34
CA ASN A 355 2.45 -11.15 5.23
C ASN A 355 1.97 -9.68 5.07
N SER A 356 0.66 -9.43 5.19
CA SER A 356 0.10 -8.07 5.11
C SER A 356 0.57 -7.16 6.26
N VAL A 357 0.70 -7.71 7.47
CA VAL A 357 1.24 -6.96 8.62
C VAL A 357 2.72 -6.63 8.38
N PHE A 358 3.51 -7.58 7.87
CA PHE A 358 4.93 -7.34 7.56
C PHE A 358 5.10 -6.27 6.49
N ILE A 359 4.31 -6.31 5.40
CA ILE A 359 4.33 -5.28 4.34
C ILE A 359 3.98 -3.91 4.91
N GLY A 360 2.90 -3.82 5.70
CA GLY A 360 2.50 -2.55 6.32
C GLY A 360 3.57 -2.00 7.27
N ALA A 361 4.12 -2.89 8.12
CA ALA A 361 5.17 -2.52 9.07
C ALA A 361 6.45 -2.05 8.36
N SER A 362 6.91 -2.77 7.31
CA SER A 362 8.13 -2.40 6.59
C SER A 362 8.03 -1.03 5.92
N ASN A 363 6.90 -0.72 5.30
CA ASN A 363 6.68 0.58 4.66
C ASN A 363 6.75 1.73 5.67
N GLU A 364 5.94 1.66 6.73
CA GLU A 364 5.80 2.78 7.68
C GLU A 364 7.04 2.92 8.59
N LEU A 365 7.64 1.80 9.02
CA LEU A 365 8.89 1.82 9.77
C LEU A 365 10.06 2.28 8.89
N GLY A 366 10.06 1.93 7.60
CA GLY A 366 11.05 2.41 6.65
C GLY A 366 10.95 3.92 6.43
N GLU A 367 9.73 4.47 6.37
CA GLU A 367 9.54 5.92 6.33
C GLU A 367 10.10 6.61 7.59
N PHE A 368 9.85 6.05 8.76
CA PHE A 368 10.38 6.56 10.03
C PHE A 368 11.90 6.42 10.13
N GLU A 369 12.45 5.25 9.78
CA GLU A 369 13.89 5.01 9.75
C GLU A 369 14.61 6.00 8.83
N SER A 370 14.12 6.18 7.61
CA SER A 370 14.67 7.12 6.65
C SER A 370 14.65 8.56 7.16
N GLY A 371 13.60 8.96 7.88
CA GLY A 371 13.52 10.28 8.51
C GLY A 371 14.58 10.49 9.60
N ILE A 372 14.77 9.49 10.50
CA ILE A 372 15.81 9.52 11.54
C ILE A 372 17.19 9.57 10.91
N THR A 373 17.46 8.65 9.97
CA THR A 373 18.76 8.53 9.30
C THR A 373 19.10 9.82 8.56
N ALA A 374 18.12 10.43 7.88
CA ALA A 374 18.28 11.72 7.22
C ALA A 374 18.51 12.87 8.19
N GLY A 375 17.86 12.87 9.36
CA GLY A 375 18.11 13.83 10.42
C GLY A 375 19.53 13.79 10.96
N TRP A 376 20.17 12.60 10.99
CA TRP A 376 21.53 12.44 11.51
C TRP A 376 22.62 12.71 10.48
N MET A 377 22.50 12.18 9.27
CA MET A 377 23.58 12.23 8.27
C MET A 377 23.28 13.11 7.06
N GLY A 378 22.10 13.73 7.03
CA GLY A 378 21.61 14.57 5.93
C GLY A 378 20.93 13.78 4.83
N LEU A 379 20.13 14.48 4.02
CA LEU A 379 19.20 13.94 3.04
C LEU A 379 19.87 12.96 2.05
N THR A 380 20.85 13.44 1.30
CA THR A 380 21.52 12.64 0.26
C THR A 380 22.22 11.41 0.82
N ARG A 381 22.93 11.56 1.95
CA ARG A 381 23.65 10.44 2.58
C ARG A 381 22.70 9.38 3.10
N ALA A 382 21.56 9.77 3.66
CA ALA A 382 20.54 8.83 4.14
C ALA A 382 19.96 8.00 2.99
N VAL A 383 19.62 8.63 1.85
CA VAL A 383 19.11 7.91 0.68
C VAL A 383 20.16 6.96 0.11
N LEU A 384 21.42 7.40 0.01
CA LEU A 384 22.53 6.53 -0.42
C LEU A 384 22.77 5.37 0.55
N PHE A 385 22.72 5.63 1.85
CA PHE A 385 22.83 4.58 2.88
C PHE A 385 21.68 3.55 2.72
N GLY A 386 20.45 4.01 2.58
CA GLY A 386 19.29 3.14 2.39
C GLY A 386 19.42 2.24 1.15
N GLY A 387 19.85 2.80 0.01
CA GLY A 387 20.12 2.04 -1.21
C GLY A 387 21.24 1.02 -1.04
N ALA A 388 22.36 1.40 -0.40
CA ALA A 388 23.48 0.49 -0.12
C ALA A 388 23.06 -0.62 0.85
N ALA A 389 22.30 -0.30 1.91
CA ALA A 389 21.77 -1.27 2.87
C ALA A 389 20.80 -2.26 2.19
N THR A 390 19.91 -1.78 1.32
CA THR A 390 19.00 -2.65 0.53
C THR A 390 19.80 -3.63 -0.35
N LEU A 391 20.84 -3.18 -1.04
CA LEU A 391 21.70 -4.05 -1.83
C LEU A 391 22.50 -5.04 -0.97
N ALA A 392 22.99 -4.60 0.20
CA ALA A 392 23.67 -5.47 1.15
C ALA A 392 22.72 -6.55 1.69
N VAL A 393 21.49 -6.19 2.05
CA VAL A 393 20.43 -7.15 2.43
C VAL A 393 20.17 -8.12 1.27
N THR A 394 20.02 -7.65 0.05
CA THR A 394 19.79 -8.50 -1.12
C THR A 394 20.92 -9.52 -1.29
N GLY A 395 22.18 -9.10 -1.20
CA GLY A 395 23.34 -9.99 -1.26
C GLY A 395 23.40 -10.97 -0.08
N ALA A 396 23.19 -10.50 1.14
CA ALA A 396 23.18 -11.33 2.34
C ALA A 396 22.10 -12.41 2.29
N TRP A 397 20.87 -12.05 1.88
CA TRP A 397 19.76 -13.00 1.73
C TRP A 397 20.00 -14.02 0.63
N ALA A 398 20.66 -13.64 -0.48
CA ALA A 398 21.04 -14.59 -1.52
C ALA A 398 21.97 -15.69 -1.00
N VAL A 399 22.81 -15.39 0.00
CA VAL A 399 23.70 -16.34 0.66
C VAL A 399 23.00 -17.10 1.80
N LEU A 400 22.20 -16.40 2.62
CA LEU A 400 21.49 -17.01 3.76
C LEU A 400 20.34 -17.94 3.34
N PHE A 401 19.70 -17.65 2.21
CA PHE A 401 18.58 -18.44 1.68
C PHE A 401 18.89 -18.99 0.28
N PRO A 402 19.87 -19.93 0.16
CA PRO A 402 20.31 -20.44 -1.13
C PRO A 402 19.22 -21.23 -1.87
N VAL A 403 18.27 -21.82 -1.14
CA VAL A 403 17.10 -22.49 -1.73
C VAL A 403 16.24 -21.51 -2.51
N LEU A 404 16.05 -20.29 -1.98
CA LEU A 404 15.27 -19.25 -2.63
C LEU A 404 16.05 -18.61 -3.79
N SER A 405 17.32 -18.26 -3.60
CA SER A 405 18.12 -17.59 -4.63
C SER A 405 18.40 -18.46 -5.86
N ARG A 406 18.50 -19.80 -5.68
CA ARG A 406 18.73 -20.77 -6.75
C ARG A 406 17.46 -21.39 -7.31
N MET A 407 16.30 -20.97 -6.85
CA MET A 407 15.01 -21.51 -7.29
C MET A 407 14.79 -21.23 -8.78
N ASP A 408 14.68 -22.29 -9.58
CA ASP A 408 14.42 -22.18 -11.04
C ASP A 408 12.92 -22.10 -11.33
N ARG A 409 12.08 -22.89 -10.65
CA ARG A 409 10.64 -22.99 -10.88
C ARG A 409 9.85 -22.90 -9.59
N PHE A 410 8.56 -22.59 -9.71
CA PHE A 410 7.66 -22.67 -8.57
C PHE A 410 7.42 -24.11 -8.13
N PRO A 411 7.22 -24.39 -6.84
CA PRO A 411 7.05 -25.75 -6.31
C PRO A 411 5.89 -26.55 -6.91
N HIS A 412 4.85 -25.86 -7.38
CA HIS A 412 3.69 -26.49 -8.01
C HIS A 412 4.04 -27.12 -9.38
N ASP A 413 4.91 -26.50 -10.16
CA ASP A 413 5.29 -26.97 -11.48
C ASP A 413 6.14 -28.26 -11.44
N GLU A 414 6.77 -28.55 -10.29
CA GLU A 414 7.52 -29.79 -10.07
C GLU A 414 6.60 -30.97 -9.72
N LYS A 415 5.52 -30.72 -8.97
CA LYS A 415 4.53 -31.74 -8.58
C LYS A 415 3.65 -32.20 -9.74
N SER A 416 3.44 -31.38 -10.75
CA SER A 416 2.62 -31.74 -11.93
C SER A 416 3.36 -32.60 -12.96
N LYS A 417 4.66 -32.86 -12.76
CA LYS A 417 5.50 -33.66 -13.64
C LYS A 417 5.93 -35.02 -13.05
N GLN A 418 5.58 -35.30 -11.81
CA GLN A 418 5.65 -36.61 -11.16
C GLN A 418 4.28 -37.31 -11.18
#